data_2af40f92f6f7536aaab367f080ab944f
#
_entry.id   2af40f92f6f7536aaab367f080ab944f
#
_cell.length_a   1.000
_cell.length_b   1.000
_cell.length_c   1.000
_cell.angle_alpha   90.00
_cell.angle_beta   90.00
_cell.angle_gamma   90.00
#
_symmetry.space_group_name_H-M   'P 1'
#
loop_
_entity.id
_entity.type
_entity.pdbx_description
1 polymer ?
#
loop_
_entity_poly.entity_id
_entity_poly.type
_entity_poly.pdbx_seq_one_letter_code
_entity_poly.pdbx_strand_id
1 'polypeptide(L)'
;MSNISNAFKNGKAFIGFVTAGDPDFDSSLEIMTAMANGGCDLIEIGIPFSDPIAEGPVIQEANLRSLAQGTTTDKVFELTKKLSGRVDTPLVYMTYLNVLFKYGYDKFLQNAKDAGISGVIVPDLPYEEKDELQSVAEKYDIDVISLIAPTSEDRIKMIATFRIFSITI
;
A
#
# COMPACT_ATOMS: atom_id res chain seq x y z
N MET A 1 -1.04 -8.41 -16.01
CA MET A 1 -1.95 -8.63 -14.88
C MET A 1 -1.13 -8.44 -13.62
N SER A 2 -1.60 -7.61 -12.70
CA SER A 2 -0.85 -7.39 -11.46
C SER A 2 -0.74 -8.70 -10.65
N ASN A 3 0.32 -8.79 -9.84
CA ASN A 3 0.57 -9.97 -8.99
C ASN A 3 -0.47 -10.10 -7.86
N ILE A 4 -1.27 -9.07 -7.59
CA ILE A 4 -2.26 -9.02 -6.50
C ILE A 4 -3.32 -10.12 -6.66
N SER A 5 -3.76 -10.41 -7.89
CA SER A 5 -4.71 -11.51 -8.15
C SER A 5 -4.24 -12.87 -7.65
N ASN A 6 -2.92 -13.06 -7.52
CA ASN A 6 -2.36 -14.31 -7.03
C ASN A 6 -2.71 -14.56 -5.55
N ALA A 7 -2.82 -13.50 -4.74
CA ALA A 7 -3.20 -13.60 -3.33
C ALA A 7 -4.59 -14.26 -3.13
N PHE A 8 -5.48 -14.17 -4.12
CA PHE A 8 -6.87 -14.64 -4.03
C PHE A 8 -7.14 -15.95 -4.78
N LYS A 9 -6.14 -16.59 -5.38
CA LYS A 9 -6.32 -17.82 -6.18
C LYS A 9 -6.91 -18.98 -5.40
N ASN A 10 -6.66 -19.04 -4.09
CA ASN A 10 -7.13 -20.11 -3.20
C ASN A 10 -8.38 -19.72 -2.40
N GLY A 11 -9.02 -18.60 -2.73
CA GLY A 11 -10.21 -18.09 -2.03
C GLY A 11 -9.91 -16.83 -1.21
N LYS A 12 -10.12 -16.91 0.12
CA LYS A 12 -9.84 -15.77 1.01
C LYS A 12 -8.34 -15.57 1.19
N ALA A 13 -7.86 -14.33 1.09
CA ALA A 13 -6.49 -13.97 1.35
C ALA A 13 -6.30 -13.47 2.79
N PHE A 14 -5.17 -13.81 3.40
CA PHE A 14 -4.70 -13.16 4.63
C PHE A 14 -3.81 -11.97 4.23
N ILE A 15 -4.27 -10.77 4.55
CA ILE A 15 -3.60 -9.51 4.23
C ILE A 15 -3.05 -8.92 5.53
N GLY A 16 -1.76 -8.66 5.58
CA GLY A 16 -1.11 -8.08 6.74
C GLY A 16 -0.62 -6.66 6.47
N PHE A 17 -0.84 -5.75 7.42
CA PHE A 17 -0.38 -4.36 7.37
C PHE A 17 0.83 -4.14 8.28
N VAL A 18 1.81 -3.36 7.81
CA VAL A 18 2.96 -2.91 8.59
C VAL A 18 3.31 -1.47 8.23
N THR A 19 3.52 -0.62 9.25
CA THR A 19 4.12 0.70 9.04
C THR A 19 5.61 0.54 8.72
N ALA A 20 6.05 1.01 7.56
CA ALA A 20 7.45 0.92 7.13
C ALA A 20 8.37 1.66 8.10
N GLY A 21 9.47 1.01 8.51
CA GLY A 21 10.47 1.60 9.42
C GLY A 21 10.05 1.63 10.89
N ASP A 22 8.99 0.94 11.30
CA ASP A 22 8.59 0.77 12.70
C ASP A 22 8.99 -0.65 13.20
N PRO A 23 9.66 -0.81 14.34
CA PRO A 23 10.25 0.23 15.19
C PRO A 23 11.53 0.86 14.61
N ASP A 24 12.17 0.22 13.66
CA ASP A 24 13.34 0.64 12.90
C ASP A 24 13.38 -0.06 11.53
N PHE A 25 14.32 0.35 10.67
CA PHE A 25 14.41 -0.13 9.30
C PHE A 25 14.66 -1.65 9.20
N ASP A 26 15.63 -2.15 9.98
CA ASP A 26 16.03 -3.57 9.89
C ASP A 26 14.97 -4.48 10.51
N SER A 27 14.42 -4.10 11.65
CA SER A 27 13.32 -4.83 12.31
C SER A 27 12.08 -4.86 11.41
N SER A 28 11.73 -3.75 10.77
CA SER A 28 10.61 -3.68 9.83
C SER A 28 10.79 -4.65 8.64
N LEU A 29 12.00 -4.73 8.08
CA LEU A 29 12.33 -5.67 7.01
C LEU A 29 12.17 -7.13 7.45
N GLU A 30 12.69 -7.48 8.63
CA GLU A 30 12.59 -8.84 9.18
C GLU A 30 11.14 -9.22 9.53
N ILE A 31 10.35 -8.29 10.09
CA ILE A 31 8.92 -8.50 10.37
C ILE A 31 8.17 -8.84 9.08
N MET A 32 8.31 -8.02 8.04
CA MET A 32 7.62 -8.26 6.76
C MET A 32 8.10 -9.55 6.08
N THR A 33 9.40 -9.87 6.18
CA THR A 33 9.94 -11.15 5.69
C THR A 33 9.32 -12.34 6.43
N ALA A 34 9.19 -12.24 7.77
CA ALA A 34 8.57 -13.28 8.59
C ALA A 34 7.07 -13.43 8.29
N MET A 35 6.35 -12.32 8.03
CA MET A 35 4.94 -12.36 7.63
C MET A 35 4.75 -13.13 6.31
N ALA A 36 5.56 -12.83 5.30
CA ALA A 36 5.53 -13.55 4.03
C ALA A 36 5.80 -15.05 4.20
N ASN A 37 6.84 -15.41 4.95
CA ASN A 37 7.20 -16.79 5.25
C ASN A 37 6.15 -17.51 6.12
N GLY A 38 5.38 -16.76 6.92
CA GLY A 38 4.29 -17.24 7.75
C GLY A 38 2.98 -17.48 6.99
N GLY A 39 2.94 -17.20 5.68
CA GLY A 39 1.77 -17.45 4.83
C GLY A 39 0.87 -16.24 4.65
N CYS A 40 1.38 -15.03 4.83
CA CYS A 40 0.66 -13.82 4.43
C CYS A 40 0.56 -13.78 2.89
N ASP A 41 -0.66 -13.67 2.37
CA ASP A 41 -0.93 -13.72 0.93
C ASP A 41 -0.69 -12.37 0.23
N LEU A 42 -0.74 -11.26 0.99
CA LEU A 42 -0.45 -9.91 0.53
C LEU A 42 0.03 -9.07 1.71
N ILE A 43 1.03 -8.22 1.50
CA ILE A 43 1.53 -7.30 2.52
C ILE A 43 1.23 -5.86 2.11
N GLU A 44 0.52 -5.14 2.99
CA GLU A 44 0.31 -3.71 2.90
C GLU A 44 1.39 -2.98 3.68
N ILE A 45 2.17 -2.15 2.98
CA ILE A 45 3.27 -1.37 3.54
C ILE A 45 2.79 0.07 3.70
N GLY A 46 2.52 0.48 4.93
CA GLY A 46 2.15 1.85 5.27
C GLY A 46 3.36 2.79 5.14
N ILE A 47 3.24 3.82 4.30
CA ILE A 47 4.23 4.91 4.26
C ILE A 47 3.92 5.85 5.43
N PRO A 48 4.85 6.03 6.40
CA PRO A 48 4.56 6.84 7.59
C PRO A 48 4.25 8.28 7.21
N PHE A 49 3.21 8.82 7.84
CA PHE A 49 2.74 10.19 7.61
C PHE A 49 2.43 10.88 8.94
N SER A 50 2.74 12.18 9.03
CA SER A 50 2.61 12.96 10.28
C SER A 50 1.17 13.30 10.65
N ASP A 51 0.29 13.38 9.65
CA ASP A 51 -1.07 13.92 9.81
C ASP A 51 -2.14 12.97 9.25
N PRO A 52 -2.19 11.68 9.72
CA PRO A 52 -3.14 10.70 9.23
C PRO A 52 -4.57 11.04 9.64
N ILE A 53 -5.54 10.85 8.74
CA ILE A 53 -6.95 11.15 8.98
C ILE A 53 -7.84 9.91 9.11
N ALA A 54 -7.34 8.74 8.72
CA ALA A 54 -8.11 7.50 8.64
C ALA A 54 -7.61 6.39 9.58
N GLU A 55 -6.63 6.67 10.45
CA GLU A 55 -5.94 5.67 11.26
C GLU A 55 -6.26 5.80 12.76
N GLY A 56 -6.33 4.65 13.42
CA GLY A 56 -6.45 4.58 14.87
C GLY A 56 -5.14 4.88 15.61
N PRO A 57 -5.19 5.02 16.95
CA PRO A 57 -4.03 5.44 17.76
C PRO A 57 -2.82 4.52 17.61
N VAL A 58 -3.02 3.23 17.44
CA VAL A 58 -1.93 2.25 17.28
C VAL A 58 -1.08 2.53 16.04
N ILE A 59 -1.74 2.77 14.91
CA ILE A 59 -1.04 3.09 13.64
C ILE A 59 -0.44 4.50 13.69
N GLN A 60 -1.13 5.46 14.33
CA GLN A 60 -0.58 6.80 14.54
C GLN A 60 0.72 6.76 15.35
N GLU A 61 0.76 5.98 16.43
CA GLU A 61 1.98 5.78 17.23
C GLU A 61 3.09 5.09 16.42
N ALA A 62 2.76 4.10 15.58
CA ALA A 62 3.73 3.46 14.69
C ALA A 62 4.32 4.46 13.68
N ASN A 63 3.47 5.31 13.08
CA ASN A 63 3.92 6.40 12.22
C ASN A 63 4.90 7.34 12.93
N LEU A 64 4.57 7.77 14.16
CA LEU A 64 5.44 8.65 14.96
C LEU A 64 6.79 8.00 15.27
N ARG A 65 6.81 6.71 15.66
CA ARG A 65 8.08 5.99 15.91
C ARG A 65 8.93 5.91 14.67
N SER A 66 8.33 5.55 13.53
CA SER A 66 9.02 5.44 12.25
C SER A 66 9.58 6.80 11.79
N LEU A 67 8.78 7.87 11.86
CA LEU A 67 9.22 9.23 11.51
C LEU A 67 10.34 9.72 12.43
N ALA A 68 10.30 9.40 13.74
CA ALA A 68 11.35 9.75 14.69
C ALA A 68 12.69 9.08 14.35
N GLN A 69 12.69 7.92 13.68
CA GLN A 69 13.88 7.26 13.13
C GLN A 69 14.36 7.87 11.81
N GLY A 70 13.69 8.94 11.35
CA GLY A 70 14.02 9.62 10.10
C GLY A 70 13.62 8.85 8.85
N THR A 71 12.56 8.05 8.91
CA THR A 71 11.98 7.38 7.74
C THR A 71 11.42 8.42 6.78
N THR A 72 11.77 8.30 5.51
CA THR A 72 11.29 9.10 4.39
C THR A 72 10.69 8.18 3.33
N THR A 73 9.93 8.74 2.40
CA THR A 73 9.40 7.98 1.25
C THR A 73 10.51 7.27 0.48
N ASP A 74 11.66 7.92 0.27
CA ASP A 74 12.81 7.28 -0.41
C ASP A 74 13.34 6.07 0.37
N LYS A 75 13.45 6.17 1.69
CA LYS A 75 13.86 5.04 2.54
C LYS A 75 12.84 3.89 2.50
N VAL A 76 11.54 4.21 2.36
CA VAL A 76 10.52 3.17 2.18
C VAL A 76 10.71 2.44 0.86
N PHE A 77 11.03 3.13 -0.24
CA PHE A 77 11.38 2.47 -1.50
C PHE A 77 12.60 1.56 -1.36
N GLU A 78 13.65 2.01 -0.64
CA GLU A 78 14.82 1.17 -0.38
C GLU A 78 14.48 -0.08 0.44
N LEU A 79 13.67 0.07 1.50
CA LEU A 79 13.18 -1.03 2.32
C LEU A 79 12.41 -2.05 1.49
N THR A 80 11.44 -1.56 0.70
CA THR A 80 10.59 -2.40 -0.14
C THR A 80 11.39 -3.13 -1.21
N LYS A 81 12.38 -2.47 -1.82
CA LYS A 81 13.26 -3.11 -2.80
C LYS A 81 14.08 -4.25 -2.20
N LYS A 82 14.54 -4.10 -0.95
CA LYS A 82 15.20 -5.21 -0.23
C LYS A 82 14.22 -6.33 0.07
N LEU A 83 12.99 -6.01 0.48
CA LEU A 83 11.95 -6.99 0.77
C LEU A 83 11.54 -7.77 -0.48
N SER A 84 11.28 -7.10 -1.60
CA SER A 84 10.87 -7.74 -2.87
C SER A 84 11.93 -8.69 -3.44
N GLY A 85 13.19 -8.51 -3.05
CA GLY A 85 14.26 -9.46 -3.35
C GLY A 85 14.29 -10.72 -2.45
N ARG A 86 13.46 -10.77 -1.40
CA ARG A 86 13.43 -11.86 -0.40
C ARG A 86 12.13 -12.67 -0.43
N VAL A 87 11.04 -12.10 -0.96
CA VAL A 87 9.70 -12.68 -0.90
C VAL A 87 8.99 -12.62 -2.25
N ASP A 88 8.15 -13.62 -2.52
CA ASP A 88 7.28 -13.65 -3.71
C ASP A 88 5.86 -13.10 -3.42
N THR A 89 5.57 -12.79 -2.16
CA THR A 89 4.29 -12.24 -1.70
C THR A 89 4.05 -10.88 -2.35
N PRO A 90 2.89 -10.63 -2.96
CA PRO A 90 2.52 -9.32 -3.51
C PRO A 90 2.62 -8.22 -2.46
N LEU A 91 3.20 -7.09 -2.85
CA LEU A 91 3.39 -5.92 -2.01
C LEU A 91 2.57 -4.75 -2.53
N VAL A 92 1.87 -4.04 -1.64
CA VAL A 92 1.13 -2.83 -1.97
C VAL A 92 1.49 -1.71 -0.99
N TYR A 93 1.49 -0.47 -1.46
CA TYR A 93 1.62 0.67 -0.57
C TYR A 93 0.26 1.15 -0.07
N MET A 94 0.22 1.56 1.20
CA MET A 94 -0.86 2.37 1.75
C MET A 94 -0.30 3.73 2.12
N THR A 95 -0.86 4.80 1.55
CA THR A 95 -0.36 6.17 1.76
C THR A 95 -1.44 7.19 1.45
N TYR A 96 -1.26 8.42 1.94
CA TYR A 96 -2.18 9.53 1.72
C TYR A 96 -1.90 10.26 0.42
N LEU A 97 -2.95 10.83 -0.18
CA LEU A 97 -2.88 11.55 -1.47
C LEU A 97 -1.85 12.68 -1.44
N ASN A 98 -1.76 13.40 -0.32
CA ASN A 98 -0.78 14.49 -0.16
C ASN A 98 0.68 14.02 -0.29
N VAL A 99 1.00 12.80 0.15
CA VAL A 99 2.35 12.22 0.00
C VAL A 99 2.66 12.00 -1.48
N LEU A 100 1.73 11.39 -2.22
CA LEU A 100 1.86 11.15 -3.66
C LEU A 100 1.95 12.47 -4.44
N PHE A 101 1.06 13.41 -4.13
CA PHE A 101 1.02 14.71 -4.80
C PHE A 101 2.32 15.50 -4.62
N LYS A 102 2.81 15.57 -3.37
CA LYS A 102 4.05 16.27 -3.04
C LYS A 102 5.29 15.62 -3.66
N TYR A 103 5.32 14.29 -3.75
CA TYR A 103 6.42 13.55 -4.37
C TYR A 103 6.38 13.64 -5.91
N GLY A 104 5.18 13.82 -6.48
CA GLY A 104 4.85 13.76 -7.89
C GLY A 104 4.45 12.35 -8.31
N TYR A 105 3.24 12.17 -8.85
CA TYR A 105 2.65 10.87 -9.17
C TYR A 105 3.55 10.01 -10.06
N ASP A 106 4.07 10.58 -11.13
CA ASP A 106 4.91 9.84 -12.10
C ASP A 106 6.19 9.31 -11.44
N LYS A 107 6.91 10.17 -10.70
CA LYS A 107 8.13 9.79 -10.00
C LYS A 107 7.87 8.78 -8.88
N PHE A 108 6.77 8.96 -8.12
CA PHE A 108 6.41 8.04 -7.05
C PHE A 108 6.11 6.64 -7.60
N LEU A 109 5.28 6.55 -8.65
CA LEU A 109 4.86 5.29 -9.23
C LEU A 109 6.00 4.57 -9.97
N GLN A 110 6.90 5.31 -10.61
CA GLN A 110 8.13 4.73 -11.16
C GLN A 110 8.97 4.08 -10.05
N ASN A 111 9.24 4.81 -8.95
CA ASN A 111 10.02 4.26 -7.84
C ASN A 111 9.31 3.09 -7.14
N ALA A 112 7.99 3.14 -7.01
CA ALA A 112 7.19 2.04 -6.48
C ALA A 112 7.32 0.79 -7.35
N LYS A 113 7.23 0.93 -8.68
CA LYS A 113 7.46 -0.16 -9.63
C LYS A 113 8.85 -0.76 -9.48
N ASP A 114 9.88 0.08 -9.42
CA ASP A 114 11.28 -0.33 -9.30
C ASP A 114 11.58 -1.00 -7.94
N ALA A 115 10.76 -0.70 -6.92
CA ALA A 115 10.79 -1.36 -5.62
C ALA A 115 10.00 -2.68 -5.57
N GLY A 116 9.26 -3.04 -6.62
CA GLY A 116 8.49 -4.29 -6.71
C GLY A 116 7.05 -4.19 -6.20
N ILE A 117 6.51 -2.97 -6.11
CA ILE A 117 5.12 -2.73 -5.71
C ILE A 117 4.16 -3.05 -6.86
N SER A 118 3.05 -3.70 -6.53
CA SER A 118 2.00 -4.11 -7.46
C SER A 118 0.73 -3.24 -7.39
N GLY A 119 0.54 -2.51 -6.29
CA GLY A 119 -0.63 -1.64 -6.12
C GLY A 119 -0.44 -0.55 -5.08
N VAL A 120 -1.35 0.41 -5.08
CA VAL A 120 -1.39 1.51 -4.11
C VAL A 120 -2.81 1.71 -3.59
N ILE A 121 -2.94 1.84 -2.26
CA ILE A 121 -4.16 2.19 -1.53
C ILE A 121 -4.02 3.63 -1.08
N VAL A 122 -5.00 4.47 -1.42
CA VAL A 122 -5.03 5.90 -1.04
C VAL A 122 -6.36 6.19 -0.35
N PRO A 123 -6.43 6.08 0.99
CA PRO A 123 -7.69 6.13 1.74
C PRO A 123 -8.47 7.44 1.60
N ASP A 124 -7.77 8.54 1.35
CA ASP A 124 -8.31 9.89 1.20
C ASP A 124 -8.55 10.30 -0.26
N LEU A 125 -8.42 9.37 -1.22
CA LEU A 125 -8.73 9.61 -2.63
C LEU A 125 -10.17 9.20 -2.93
N PRO A 126 -11.09 10.14 -3.21
CA PRO A 126 -12.45 9.83 -3.63
C PRO A 126 -12.46 9.06 -4.95
N TYR A 127 -13.41 8.13 -5.08
CA TYR A 127 -13.57 7.36 -6.32
C TYR A 127 -13.70 8.26 -7.57
N GLU A 128 -14.38 9.39 -7.42
CA GLU A 128 -14.64 10.36 -8.48
C GLU A 128 -13.40 11.14 -8.94
N GLU A 129 -12.35 11.18 -8.11
CA GLU A 129 -11.11 11.93 -8.38
C GLU A 129 -9.93 11.03 -8.74
N LYS A 130 -10.15 9.71 -8.81
CA LYS A 130 -9.06 8.74 -9.01
C LYS A 130 -8.42 8.77 -10.41
N ASP A 131 -9.11 9.32 -11.42
CA ASP A 131 -8.72 9.18 -12.83
C ASP A 131 -7.33 9.76 -13.13
N GLU A 132 -6.95 10.84 -12.44
CA GLU A 132 -5.61 11.44 -12.59
C GLU A 132 -4.52 10.45 -12.13
N LEU A 133 -4.64 9.92 -10.91
CA LEU A 133 -3.69 8.94 -10.37
C LEU A 133 -3.73 7.63 -11.17
N GLN A 134 -4.92 7.15 -11.51
CA GLN A 134 -5.14 5.92 -12.27
C GLN A 134 -4.42 5.95 -13.63
N SER A 135 -4.55 7.06 -14.37
CA SER A 135 -3.94 7.22 -15.69
C SER A 135 -2.41 7.15 -15.66
N VAL A 136 -1.80 7.62 -14.55
CA VAL A 136 -0.34 7.52 -14.35
C VAL A 136 0.04 6.11 -13.88
N ALA A 137 -0.72 5.50 -12.97
CA ALA A 137 -0.44 4.17 -12.43
C ALA A 137 -0.46 3.07 -13.51
N GLU A 138 -1.36 3.19 -14.49
CA GLU A 138 -1.44 2.28 -15.64
C GLU A 138 -0.15 2.21 -16.46
N LYS A 139 0.60 3.31 -16.58
CA LYS A 139 1.89 3.34 -17.28
C LYS A 139 2.94 2.43 -16.63
N TYR A 140 2.80 2.21 -15.33
CA TYR A 140 3.73 1.43 -14.50
C TYR A 140 3.19 0.05 -14.12
N ASP A 141 2.01 -0.34 -14.65
CA ASP A 141 1.32 -1.59 -14.29
C ASP A 141 1.14 -1.73 -12.76
N ILE A 142 0.76 -0.62 -12.11
CA ILE A 142 0.41 -0.53 -10.69
C ILE A 142 -1.10 -0.34 -10.57
N ASP A 143 -1.75 -1.17 -9.74
CA ASP A 143 -3.18 -1.05 -9.49
C ASP A 143 -3.47 0.05 -8.45
N VAL A 144 -4.43 0.93 -8.72
CA VAL A 144 -5.01 1.82 -7.72
C VAL A 144 -6.17 1.10 -7.05
N ILE A 145 -5.99 0.75 -5.77
CA ILE A 145 -6.94 -0.08 -5.02
C ILE A 145 -7.93 0.83 -4.30
N SER A 146 -9.21 0.70 -4.62
CA SER A 146 -10.29 1.45 -3.97
C SER A 146 -10.77 0.77 -2.70
N LEU A 147 -11.05 1.55 -1.66
CA LEU A 147 -11.66 1.07 -0.43
C LEU A 147 -13.20 1.14 -0.53
N ILE A 148 -13.88 0.11 -0.01
CA ILE A 148 -15.33 0.06 0.09
C ILE A 148 -15.70 -0.10 1.57
N ALA A 149 -16.46 0.86 2.10
CA ALA A 149 -17.04 0.74 3.43
C ALA A 149 -18.40 0.02 3.38
N PRO A 150 -18.80 -0.73 4.42
CA PRO A 150 -20.12 -1.38 4.49
C PRO A 150 -21.30 -0.41 4.32
N THR A 151 -21.10 0.86 4.66
CA THR A 151 -22.07 1.95 4.49
C THR A 151 -22.26 2.43 3.05
N SER A 152 -21.45 1.91 2.12
CA SER A 152 -21.44 2.34 0.71
C SER A 152 -22.17 1.34 -0.23
N GLU A 153 -23.18 0.64 0.28
CA GLU A 153 -23.84 -0.49 -0.39
C GLU A 153 -24.33 -0.14 -1.82
N ASP A 154 -24.92 1.05 -1.99
CA ASP A 154 -25.39 1.53 -3.30
C ASP A 154 -24.26 1.82 -4.29
N ARG A 155 -23.03 2.04 -3.81
CA ARG A 155 -21.85 2.39 -4.61
C ARG A 155 -20.95 1.19 -4.92
N ILE A 156 -21.16 0.06 -4.23
CA ILE A 156 -20.30 -1.14 -4.37
C ILE A 156 -20.17 -1.56 -5.83
N LYS A 157 -21.30 -1.65 -6.56
CA LYS A 157 -21.29 -2.05 -7.97
C LYS A 157 -20.46 -1.11 -8.85
N MET A 158 -20.56 0.19 -8.61
CA MET A 158 -19.83 1.21 -9.36
C MET A 158 -18.33 1.13 -9.08
N ILE A 159 -17.96 1.02 -7.80
CA ILE A 159 -16.55 0.96 -7.37
C ILE A 159 -15.90 -0.37 -7.79
N ALA A 160 -16.64 -1.49 -7.70
CA ALA A 160 -16.14 -2.84 -8.03
C ALA A 160 -16.08 -3.15 -9.54
N THR A 161 -16.62 -2.30 -10.42
CA THR A 161 -16.67 -2.55 -11.88
C THR A 161 -15.31 -2.40 -12.57
N PHE A 162 -14.38 -1.69 -11.98
CA PHE A 162 -13.01 -1.57 -12.48
C PHE A 162 -12.13 -2.62 -11.80
N ARG A 163 -11.16 -3.22 -12.52
CA ARG A 163 -10.13 -4.20 -12.10
C ARG A 163 -9.63 -3.98 -10.67
N ILE A 164 -10.44 -4.28 -9.65
CA ILE A 164 -10.20 -3.77 -8.32
C ILE A 164 -10.41 -4.88 -7.33
N PHE A 165 -9.40 -5.10 -6.54
CA PHE A 165 -9.57 -5.64 -5.23
C PHE A 165 -10.09 -4.50 -4.35
N SER A 166 -11.30 -4.61 -3.85
CA SER A 166 -11.79 -3.70 -2.83
C SER A 166 -11.55 -4.34 -1.48
N ILE A 167 -10.89 -3.62 -0.60
CA ILE A 167 -10.73 -4.02 0.79
C ILE A 167 -11.92 -3.43 1.55
N THR A 168 -12.70 -4.30 2.18
CA THR A 168 -13.74 -3.87 3.11
C THR A 168 -13.09 -3.67 4.48
N ILE A 169 -13.15 -2.46 4.99
CA ILE A 169 -12.69 -2.10 6.34
C ILE A 169 -13.86 -2.24 7.32
#